data_5ed62c553e3b4f8c511d97bb304a8f98
#
_entry.id   5ed62c553e3b4f8c511d97bb304a8f98
#
_cell.length_a   1.000
_cell.length_b   1.000
_cell.length_c   1.000
_cell.angle_alpha   90.00
_cell.angle_beta   90.00
_cell.angle_gamma   90.00
#
_symmetry.space_group_name_H-M   'P 1'
#
loop_
_entity.id
_entity.type
_entity.pdbx_description
1 polymer ?
#
loop_
_entity_poly.entity_id
_entity_poly.type
_entity_poly.pdbx_seq_one_letter_code
_entity_poly.pdbx_strand_id
1 'polypeptide(L)'
;MMLRLSLVPIAICILVLTLTSRLEAADPKIPGSITSVAAYHRSLTRLEAMLGSKSMKLGAPIYIRIFKRSSELEVWLRKSGGRFELFKTYIICRYSGELGPKLRLGDKQGPEGFYLVGADQMNPWSRNHLSFNLGYPNDYDQSHNRSGSALMVHGGCTSTGCYAMTDYYMDEIYTLADAALARGQKEFQVHIFPFRLTPGNLALYRSSRWYEFWLNLKQGYDLFETYRLPPKVEVSNRRYVFSHHYDQSIAQIGP
;
A
#
# COMPACT_ATOMS: atom_id res chain seq x y z
N MET A 1 -73.06 -12.03 50.56
CA MET A 1 -71.65 -12.45 50.43
C MET A 1 -71.23 -12.21 49.00
N MET A 2 -70.65 -11.01 48.73
CA MET A 2 -70.32 -10.56 47.39
C MET A 2 -68.83 -10.82 47.08
N LEU A 3 -68.57 -11.69 46.12
CA LEU A 3 -67.20 -11.97 45.62
C LEU A 3 -66.76 -10.86 44.70
N ARG A 4 -65.70 -10.14 45.06
CA ARG A 4 -65.01 -9.16 44.13
C ARG A 4 -63.97 -9.90 43.29
N LEU A 5 -64.18 -9.98 41.97
CA LEU A 5 -63.17 -10.39 41.00
C LEU A 5 -62.21 -9.24 40.78
N SER A 6 -60.94 -9.47 41.08
CA SER A 6 -59.85 -8.54 40.78
C SER A 6 -59.31 -8.84 39.37
N LEU A 7 -59.49 -7.94 38.44
CA LEU A 7 -58.87 -7.99 37.10
C LEU A 7 -57.42 -7.48 37.18
N VAL A 8 -56.44 -8.35 36.90
CA VAL A 8 -55.03 -7.98 36.71
C VAL A 8 -54.78 -7.63 35.24
N PRO A 9 -54.29 -6.47 34.92
CA PRO A 9 -53.97 -6.14 33.52
C PRO A 9 -52.65 -6.84 33.10
N ILE A 10 -52.71 -7.65 32.05
CA ILE A 10 -51.55 -8.23 31.39
C ILE A 10 -50.94 -7.14 30.49
N ALA A 11 -49.79 -6.62 30.88
CA ALA A 11 -49.01 -5.73 30.04
C ALA A 11 -48.24 -6.57 28.98
N ILE A 12 -48.70 -6.49 27.74
CA ILE A 12 -48.01 -7.09 26.58
C ILE A 12 -46.84 -6.17 26.22
N CYS A 13 -45.62 -6.59 26.56
CA CYS A 13 -44.39 -5.94 26.15
C CYS A 13 -44.07 -6.32 24.70
N ILE A 14 -44.40 -5.47 23.75
CA ILE A 14 -44.04 -5.67 22.33
C ILE A 14 -42.57 -5.30 22.19
N LEU A 15 -41.71 -6.32 22.11
CA LEU A 15 -40.27 -6.19 21.80
C LEU A 15 -40.13 -5.89 20.29
N VAL A 16 -39.99 -4.62 19.93
CA VAL A 16 -39.68 -4.21 18.55
C VAL A 16 -38.20 -4.50 18.31
N LEU A 17 -37.90 -5.65 17.70
CA LEU A 17 -36.58 -5.92 17.14
C LEU A 17 -36.38 -5.03 15.92
N THR A 18 -35.70 -3.91 16.07
CA THR A 18 -35.18 -3.13 14.95
C THR A 18 -33.99 -3.89 14.32
N LEU A 19 -34.27 -4.63 13.24
CA LEU A 19 -33.22 -5.13 12.34
C LEU A 19 -32.56 -3.91 11.68
N THR A 20 -31.48 -3.40 12.23
CA THR A 20 -30.58 -2.50 11.51
C THR A 20 -29.79 -3.37 10.54
N SER A 21 -30.26 -3.48 9.32
CA SER A 21 -29.45 -3.97 8.20
C SER A 21 -28.27 -3.02 8.05
N ARG A 22 -27.10 -3.42 8.53
CA ARG A 22 -25.86 -2.77 8.12
C ARG A 22 -25.76 -2.98 6.61
N LEU A 23 -25.89 -1.89 5.84
CA LEU A 23 -25.48 -1.86 4.45
C LEU A 23 -23.96 -2.10 4.48
N GLU A 24 -23.51 -3.36 4.33
CA GLU A 24 -22.12 -3.65 4.03
C GLU A 24 -21.85 -3.00 2.69
N ALA A 25 -21.03 -1.94 2.67
CA ALA A 25 -20.54 -1.38 1.43
C ALA A 25 -19.83 -2.52 0.67
N ALA A 26 -20.32 -2.86 -0.52
CA ALA A 26 -19.72 -3.89 -1.35
C ALA A 26 -18.23 -3.53 -1.52
N ASP A 27 -17.34 -4.50 -1.27
CA ASP A 27 -15.91 -4.32 -1.52
C ASP A 27 -15.71 -3.82 -2.96
N PRO A 28 -14.89 -2.79 -3.17
CA PRO A 28 -14.70 -2.22 -4.50
C PRO A 28 -14.17 -3.32 -5.44
N LYS A 29 -14.94 -3.60 -6.49
CA LYS A 29 -14.55 -4.60 -7.49
C LYS A 29 -13.26 -4.16 -8.18
N ILE A 30 -12.24 -5.01 -8.12
CA ILE A 30 -10.97 -4.74 -8.80
C ILE A 30 -11.21 -4.69 -10.32
N PRO A 31 -10.77 -3.64 -11.01
CA PRO A 31 -10.97 -3.54 -12.44
C PRO A 31 -10.10 -4.56 -13.20
N GLY A 32 -10.67 -5.22 -14.20
CA GLY A 32 -9.99 -6.22 -15.03
C GLY A 32 -10.06 -5.90 -16.51
N SER A 33 -9.09 -6.35 -17.28
CA SER A 33 -9.02 -6.25 -18.73
C SER A 33 -8.43 -7.51 -19.36
N ILE A 34 -8.51 -7.62 -20.69
CA ILE A 34 -7.81 -8.68 -21.42
C ILE A 34 -6.32 -8.66 -21.12
N THR A 35 -5.72 -7.47 -20.99
CA THR A 35 -4.29 -7.32 -20.68
C THR A 35 -3.96 -7.85 -19.29
N SER A 36 -4.76 -7.55 -18.26
CA SER A 36 -4.50 -8.04 -16.89
C SER A 36 -4.70 -9.54 -16.77
N VAL A 37 -5.71 -10.12 -17.45
CA VAL A 37 -5.91 -11.57 -17.54
C VAL A 37 -4.73 -12.25 -18.24
N ALA A 38 -4.27 -11.70 -19.35
CA ALA A 38 -3.11 -12.24 -20.06
C ALA A 38 -1.82 -12.14 -19.22
N ALA A 39 -1.61 -11.05 -18.49
CA ALA A 39 -0.50 -10.85 -17.57
C ALA A 39 -0.49 -11.93 -16.45
N TYR A 40 -1.66 -12.18 -15.86
CA TYR A 40 -1.84 -13.24 -14.88
C TYR A 40 -1.37 -14.59 -15.44
N HIS A 41 -1.86 -15.00 -16.61
CA HIS A 41 -1.49 -16.28 -17.22
C HIS A 41 0.00 -16.36 -17.59
N ARG A 42 0.60 -15.28 -18.10
CA ARG A 42 2.04 -15.25 -18.42
C ARG A 42 2.93 -15.34 -17.18
N SER A 43 2.50 -14.79 -16.06
CA SER A 43 3.31 -14.71 -14.84
C SER A 43 3.06 -15.85 -13.85
N LEU A 44 1.88 -16.50 -13.87
CA LEU A 44 1.40 -17.41 -12.83
C LEU A 44 2.40 -18.54 -12.51
N THR A 45 2.79 -19.36 -13.49
CA THR A 45 3.67 -20.50 -13.25
C THR A 45 4.99 -20.08 -12.61
N ARG A 46 5.58 -18.99 -13.08
CA ARG A 46 6.82 -18.44 -12.54
C ARG A 46 6.61 -17.88 -11.12
N LEU A 47 5.52 -17.16 -10.89
CA LEU A 47 5.17 -16.65 -9.57
C LEU A 47 4.95 -17.78 -8.57
N GLU A 48 4.19 -18.81 -8.93
CA GLU A 48 3.93 -19.97 -8.06
C GLU A 48 5.21 -20.69 -7.66
N ALA A 49 6.12 -20.93 -8.62
CA ALA A 49 7.42 -21.52 -8.33
C ALA A 49 8.26 -20.69 -7.36
N MET A 50 8.34 -19.36 -7.57
CA MET A 50 9.07 -18.46 -6.69
C MET A 50 8.40 -18.33 -5.31
N LEU A 51 7.09 -18.24 -5.25
CA LEU A 51 6.33 -18.17 -4.00
C LEU A 51 6.51 -19.46 -3.18
N GLY A 52 6.38 -20.62 -3.85
CA GLY A 52 6.58 -21.94 -3.24
C GLY A 52 7.97 -22.10 -2.62
N SER A 53 9.02 -21.68 -3.33
CA SER A 53 10.41 -21.76 -2.83
C SER A 53 10.65 -20.91 -1.57
N LYS A 54 9.80 -19.91 -1.30
CA LYS A 54 9.87 -19.02 -0.12
C LYS A 54 8.79 -19.29 0.92
N SER A 55 7.98 -20.34 0.74
CA SER A 55 6.81 -20.62 1.59
C SER A 55 5.84 -19.43 1.67
N MET A 56 5.65 -18.75 0.55
CA MET A 56 4.71 -17.64 0.36
C MET A 56 3.53 -18.07 -0.49
N LYS A 57 2.42 -17.31 -0.47
CA LYS A 57 1.20 -17.64 -1.20
C LYS A 57 0.75 -16.47 -2.08
N LEU A 58 0.26 -16.75 -3.28
CA LEU A 58 -0.41 -15.77 -4.10
C LEU A 58 -1.69 -15.27 -3.38
N GLY A 59 -1.87 -13.94 -3.35
CA GLY A 59 -2.97 -13.31 -2.62
C GLY A 59 -2.67 -13.05 -1.14
N ALA A 60 -1.46 -13.38 -0.64
CA ALA A 60 -1.02 -12.86 0.65
C ALA A 60 -0.91 -11.32 0.58
N PRO A 61 -1.17 -10.59 1.68
CA PRO A 61 -1.00 -9.15 1.71
C PRO A 61 0.37 -8.72 1.24
N ILE A 62 0.41 -7.69 0.39
CA ILE A 62 1.64 -7.12 -0.17
C ILE A 62 1.97 -5.76 0.44
N TYR A 63 3.23 -5.40 0.33
CA TYR A 63 3.81 -4.11 0.63
C TYR A 63 4.94 -3.83 -0.35
N ILE A 64 5.07 -2.58 -0.81
CA ILE A 64 6.05 -2.19 -1.83
C ILE A 64 6.97 -1.10 -1.28
N ARG A 65 8.29 -1.23 -1.58
CA ARG A 65 9.26 -0.16 -1.36
C ARG A 65 9.98 0.18 -2.64
N ILE A 66 10.21 1.45 -2.86
CA ILE A 66 10.97 1.97 -4.00
C ILE A 66 12.18 2.75 -3.48
N PHE A 67 13.35 2.51 -4.09
CA PHE A 67 14.60 3.22 -3.80
C PHE A 67 15.12 3.86 -5.07
N LYS A 68 15.02 5.19 -5.15
CA LYS A 68 15.35 5.93 -6.38
C LYS A 68 16.80 5.77 -6.80
N ARG A 69 17.75 5.95 -5.85
CA ARG A 69 19.19 5.91 -6.15
C ARG A 69 19.66 4.59 -6.73
N SER A 70 19.16 3.48 -6.21
CA SER A 70 19.52 2.14 -6.70
C SER A 70 18.62 1.64 -7.82
N SER A 71 17.58 2.42 -8.20
CA SER A 71 16.57 2.03 -9.18
C SER A 71 15.93 0.68 -8.85
N GLU A 72 15.52 0.50 -7.61
CA GLU A 72 14.96 -0.77 -7.11
C GLU A 72 13.51 -0.60 -6.65
N LEU A 73 12.68 -1.59 -6.97
CA LEU A 73 11.36 -1.79 -6.40
C LEU A 73 11.34 -3.15 -5.71
N GLU A 74 11.08 -3.17 -4.41
CA GLU A 74 10.92 -4.37 -3.61
C GLU A 74 9.45 -4.68 -3.40
N VAL A 75 9.07 -5.93 -3.64
CA VAL A 75 7.76 -6.48 -3.24
C VAL A 75 7.96 -7.39 -2.04
N TRP A 76 7.22 -7.11 -0.99
CA TRP A 76 7.20 -7.85 0.26
C TRP A 76 5.84 -8.50 0.45
N LEU A 77 5.80 -9.74 0.93
CA LEU A 77 4.57 -10.47 1.22
C LEU A 77 4.49 -10.83 2.70
N ARG A 78 3.27 -10.75 3.24
CA ARG A 78 2.99 -11.16 4.63
C ARG A 78 2.95 -12.68 4.72
N LYS A 79 3.77 -13.27 5.60
CA LYS A 79 3.78 -14.72 5.88
C LYS A 79 2.81 -15.08 7.00
N SER A 80 2.62 -16.38 7.20
CA SER A 80 1.74 -16.93 8.26
C SER A 80 2.10 -16.44 9.66
N GLY A 81 3.38 -16.13 9.93
CA GLY A 81 3.84 -15.50 11.17
C GLY A 81 3.48 -14.01 11.31
N GLY A 82 2.69 -13.45 10.39
CA GLY A 82 2.21 -12.06 10.45
C GLY A 82 3.19 -11.02 9.93
N ARG A 83 4.48 -11.32 9.82
CA ARG A 83 5.52 -10.40 9.34
C ARG A 83 5.67 -10.44 7.82
N PHE A 84 6.12 -9.33 7.26
CA PHE A 84 6.46 -9.24 5.84
C PHE A 84 7.89 -9.70 5.60
N GLU A 85 8.07 -10.52 4.56
CA GLU A 85 9.37 -10.96 4.07
C GLU A 85 9.54 -10.57 2.60
N LEU A 86 10.79 -10.34 2.19
CA LEU A 86 11.10 -9.93 0.83
C LEU A 86 10.81 -11.07 -0.16
N PHE A 87 9.83 -10.82 -1.02
CA PHE A 87 9.56 -11.72 -2.13
C PHE A 87 10.59 -11.54 -3.24
N LYS A 88 10.71 -10.31 -3.77
CA LYS A 88 11.60 -10.04 -4.90
C LYS A 88 11.97 -8.56 -4.96
N THR A 89 13.19 -8.28 -5.40
CA THR A 89 13.63 -6.95 -5.84
C THR A 89 13.63 -6.91 -7.36
N TYR A 90 12.96 -5.90 -7.92
CA TYR A 90 12.87 -5.62 -9.34
C TYR A 90 13.70 -4.38 -9.66
N ILE A 91 14.39 -4.39 -10.78
CA ILE A 91 15.09 -3.19 -11.28
C ILE A 91 14.08 -2.30 -12.00
N ILE A 92 14.00 -1.04 -11.59
CA ILE A 92 13.19 -0.02 -12.25
C ILE A 92 13.85 0.29 -13.58
N CYS A 93 13.13 0.09 -14.69
CA CYS A 93 13.63 0.34 -16.02
C CYS A 93 13.95 1.83 -16.22
N ARG A 94 13.06 2.71 -15.78
CA ARG A 94 13.24 4.16 -15.82
C ARG A 94 12.35 4.89 -14.82
N TYR A 95 12.90 5.89 -14.20
CA TYR A 95 12.16 6.98 -13.56
C TYR A 95 12.79 8.31 -13.96
N SER A 96 12.17 9.44 -13.69
CA SER A 96 12.72 10.75 -14.02
C SER A 96 12.84 11.65 -12.79
N GLY A 97 13.72 12.63 -12.92
CA GLY A 97 14.09 13.55 -11.85
C GLY A 97 15.25 13.03 -10.99
N GLU A 98 15.53 13.77 -9.93
CA GLU A 98 16.64 13.55 -9.00
C GLU A 98 16.15 13.04 -7.64
N LEU A 99 17.07 12.91 -6.67
CA LEU A 99 16.72 12.64 -5.29
C LEU A 99 15.99 13.86 -4.70
N GLY A 100 14.93 13.59 -3.97
CA GLY A 100 14.01 14.59 -3.44
C GLY A 100 12.57 14.36 -3.89
N PRO A 101 11.60 14.96 -3.20
CA PRO A 101 10.19 14.80 -3.50
C PRO A 101 9.78 15.54 -4.78
N LYS A 102 8.68 15.13 -5.37
CA LYS A 102 7.96 15.92 -6.37
C LYS A 102 7.32 17.14 -5.71
N LEU A 103 7.35 18.29 -6.38
CA LEU A 103 6.83 19.55 -5.84
C LEU A 103 5.64 20.10 -6.62
N ARG A 104 5.66 20.00 -7.96
CA ARG A 104 4.66 20.66 -8.80
C ARG A 104 4.36 19.88 -10.07
N LEU A 105 3.20 20.15 -10.64
CA LEU A 105 2.85 19.64 -11.95
C LEU A 105 3.93 19.98 -12.98
N GLY A 106 4.30 19.03 -13.83
CA GLY A 106 5.25 19.24 -14.92
C GLY A 106 6.74 19.26 -14.53
N ASP A 107 7.11 19.09 -13.25
CA ASP A 107 8.51 19.08 -12.80
C ASP A 107 9.30 17.82 -13.21
N LYS A 108 8.63 16.86 -13.83
CA LYS A 108 9.19 15.56 -14.27
C LYS A 108 9.88 14.78 -13.15
N GLN A 109 9.46 14.99 -11.91
CA GLN A 109 10.07 14.43 -10.71
C GLN A 109 9.24 13.25 -10.18
N GLY A 110 9.89 12.11 -9.93
CA GLY A 110 9.30 10.98 -9.21
C GLY A 110 9.11 11.35 -7.73
N PRO A 111 7.93 11.05 -7.13
CA PRO A 111 7.65 11.40 -5.74
C PRO A 111 8.47 10.59 -4.74
N GLU A 112 8.60 11.09 -3.52
CA GLU A 112 9.09 10.39 -2.34
C GLU A 112 8.09 10.57 -1.21
N GLY A 113 7.84 9.50 -0.43
CA GLY A 113 6.85 9.52 0.66
C GLY A 113 6.14 8.19 0.82
N PHE A 114 4.99 8.24 1.48
CA PHE A 114 4.17 7.08 1.85
C PHE A 114 2.81 7.18 1.15
N TYR A 115 2.49 6.21 0.32
CA TYR A 115 1.30 6.18 -0.52
C TYR A 115 0.49 4.92 -0.25
N LEU A 116 -0.83 4.99 -0.48
CA LEU A 116 -1.77 3.89 -0.37
C LEU A 116 -2.37 3.62 -1.75
N VAL A 117 -2.51 2.36 -2.09
CA VAL A 117 -3.09 1.93 -3.36
C VAL A 117 -4.21 0.93 -3.10
N GLY A 118 -5.41 1.32 -3.45
CA GLY A 118 -6.62 0.49 -3.40
C GLY A 118 -7.02 -0.06 -4.77
N ALA A 119 -8.12 -0.77 -4.80
CA ALA A 119 -8.66 -1.38 -6.02
C ALA A 119 -8.99 -0.35 -7.12
N ASP A 120 -9.50 0.81 -6.75
CA ASP A 120 -9.85 1.93 -7.64
C ASP A 120 -8.64 2.61 -8.30
N GLN A 121 -7.45 2.40 -7.74
CA GLN A 121 -6.19 2.92 -8.28
C GLN A 121 -5.51 1.94 -9.24
N MET A 122 -5.99 0.69 -9.34
CA MET A 122 -5.52 -0.29 -10.31
C MET A 122 -6.00 0.08 -11.71
N ASN A 123 -5.11 0.12 -12.69
CA ASN A 123 -5.44 0.52 -14.07
C ASN A 123 -5.01 -0.56 -15.08
N PRO A 124 -5.90 -1.51 -15.40
CA PRO A 124 -5.63 -2.55 -16.38
C PRO A 124 -5.72 -2.08 -17.84
N TRP A 125 -6.16 -0.83 -18.09
CA TRP A 125 -6.26 -0.20 -19.43
C TRP A 125 -5.16 0.84 -19.67
N SER A 126 -4.06 0.75 -18.92
CA SER A 126 -2.94 1.67 -19.04
C SER A 126 -2.35 1.65 -20.46
N ARG A 127 -2.03 2.84 -20.99
CA ARG A 127 -1.29 2.98 -22.27
C ARG A 127 0.11 2.36 -22.20
N ASN A 128 0.66 2.21 -20.99
CA ASN A 128 1.93 1.58 -20.72
C ASN A 128 1.70 0.18 -20.13
N HIS A 129 0.97 -0.67 -20.83
CA HIS A 129 0.66 -2.04 -20.49
C HIS A 129 -0.31 -2.16 -19.29
N LEU A 130 0.19 -2.19 -18.07
CA LEU A 130 -0.56 -2.21 -16.80
C LEU A 130 0.01 -1.14 -15.88
N SER A 131 -0.80 -0.59 -14.98
CA SER A 131 -0.32 0.36 -13.98
C SER A 131 -1.19 0.39 -12.73
N PHE A 132 -0.66 0.99 -11.67
CA PHE A 132 -1.45 1.48 -10.56
C PHE A 132 -1.04 2.91 -10.20
N ASN A 133 -2.01 3.72 -9.80
CA ASN A 133 -1.80 5.10 -9.40
C ASN A 133 -1.35 5.16 -7.94
N LEU A 134 -0.33 5.96 -7.65
CA LEU A 134 0.19 6.15 -6.29
C LEU A 134 -0.74 7.00 -5.40
N GLY A 135 -1.72 7.71 -5.99
CA GLY A 135 -2.55 8.64 -5.23
C GLY A 135 -1.83 9.95 -4.86
N TYR A 136 -0.84 10.35 -5.66
CA TYR A 136 -0.18 11.66 -5.48
C TYR A 136 -1.11 12.81 -5.91
N PRO A 137 -1.17 13.95 -5.17
CA PRO A 137 -0.51 14.23 -3.90
C PRO A 137 -1.25 13.59 -2.70
N ASN A 138 -0.50 12.99 -1.76
CA ASN A 138 -1.05 12.53 -0.49
C ASN A 138 -1.23 13.71 0.51
N ASP A 139 -1.73 13.46 1.72
CA ASP A 139 -1.97 14.50 2.74
C ASP A 139 -0.71 15.30 3.09
N TYR A 140 0.46 14.64 3.14
CA TYR A 140 1.73 15.31 3.36
C TYR A 140 2.05 16.27 2.21
N ASP A 141 1.92 15.81 0.98
CA ASP A 141 2.18 16.62 -0.22
C ASP A 141 1.23 17.81 -0.29
N GLN A 142 -0.05 17.60 0.00
CA GLN A 142 -1.08 18.65 0.07
C GLN A 142 -0.75 19.68 1.16
N SER A 143 -0.34 19.24 2.35
CA SER A 143 0.04 20.14 3.45
C SER A 143 1.25 21.02 3.09
N HIS A 144 2.06 20.61 2.12
CA HIS A 144 3.20 21.36 1.59
C HIS A 144 2.90 22.11 0.28
N ASN A 145 1.61 22.23 -0.10
CA ASN A 145 1.17 22.88 -1.35
C ASN A 145 1.82 22.27 -2.60
N ARG A 146 2.12 20.97 -2.57
CA ARG A 146 2.62 20.25 -3.73
C ARG A 146 1.49 19.94 -4.69
N SER A 147 1.77 19.93 -5.98
CA SER A 147 0.75 19.71 -7.01
C SER A 147 1.18 18.73 -8.08
N GLY A 148 0.20 18.14 -8.75
CA GLY A 148 0.37 17.15 -9.80
C GLY A 148 -0.65 16.04 -9.67
N SER A 149 -0.62 15.09 -10.59
CA SER A 149 -1.54 13.95 -10.61
C SER A 149 -0.96 12.82 -11.46
N ALA A 150 -1.65 11.67 -11.48
CA ALA A 150 -1.37 10.55 -12.38
C ALA A 150 0.08 10.05 -12.30
N LEU A 151 0.64 9.98 -11.10
CA LEU A 151 1.93 9.35 -10.85
C LEU A 151 1.71 7.85 -10.60
N MET A 152 2.35 7.03 -11.41
CA MET A 152 2.07 5.61 -11.48
C MET A 152 3.34 4.76 -11.37
N VAL A 153 3.17 3.52 -10.95
CA VAL A 153 4.05 2.41 -11.30
C VAL A 153 3.41 1.72 -12.50
N HIS A 154 4.17 1.51 -13.59
CA HIS A 154 3.61 1.04 -14.86
C HIS A 154 4.61 0.21 -15.68
N GLY A 155 4.10 -0.50 -16.67
CA GLY A 155 4.91 -1.20 -17.69
C GLY A 155 5.64 -0.26 -18.64
N GLY A 156 6.26 -0.81 -19.66
CA GLY A 156 7.13 -0.06 -20.57
C GLY A 156 8.43 0.42 -19.91
N CYS A 157 9.17 1.29 -20.60
CA CYS A 157 10.45 1.82 -20.11
C CYS A 157 10.62 3.32 -20.41
N THR A 158 9.53 4.10 -20.43
CA THR A 158 9.56 5.56 -20.58
C THR A 158 8.90 6.21 -19.39
N SER A 159 9.44 7.31 -18.88
CA SER A 159 8.90 7.98 -17.71
C SER A 159 9.03 9.50 -17.80
N THR A 160 8.03 10.18 -17.20
CA THR A 160 8.00 11.62 -16.97
C THR A 160 7.51 11.93 -15.55
N GLY A 161 8.08 11.22 -14.55
CA GLY A 161 7.70 11.32 -13.12
C GLY A 161 7.18 10.01 -12.53
N CYS A 162 6.81 9.04 -13.34
CA CYS A 162 6.37 7.70 -12.94
C CYS A 162 7.55 6.74 -12.71
N TYR A 163 7.25 5.52 -12.28
CA TYR A 163 8.21 4.42 -12.15
C TYR A 163 7.88 3.34 -13.18
N ALA A 164 8.68 3.27 -14.26
CA ALA A 164 8.51 2.31 -15.35
C ALA A 164 9.26 1.01 -15.06
N MET A 165 8.55 -0.13 -15.09
CA MET A 165 9.06 -1.43 -14.63
C MET A 165 9.37 -2.43 -15.73
N THR A 166 9.15 -2.11 -17.02
CA THR A 166 8.96 -3.04 -18.13
C THR A 166 7.65 -3.84 -18.02
N ASP A 167 7.13 -4.31 -19.16
CA ASP A 167 5.89 -5.10 -19.19
C ASP A 167 6.08 -6.43 -18.44
N TYR A 168 7.25 -7.07 -18.61
CA TYR A 168 7.57 -8.33 -17.99
C TYR A 168 7.54 -8.28 -16.45
N TYR A 169 8.12 -7.24 -15.84
CA TYR A 169 8.07 -7.07 -14.39
C TYR A 169 6.70 -6.59 -13.91
N MET A 170 6.05 -5.77 -14.74
CA MET A 170 4.72 -5.29 -14.38
C MET A 170 3.66 -6.40 -14.40
N ASP A 171 3.78 -7.41 -15.25
CA ASP A 171 2.94 -8.60 -15.20
C ASP A 171 2.98 -9.27 -13.82
N GLU A 172 4.18 -9.45 -13.24
CA GLU A 172 4.33 -10.04 -11.91
C GLU A 172 3.80 -9.12 -10.80
N ILE A 173 4.22 -7.85 -10.81
CA ILE A 173 3.88 -6.87 -9.76
C ILE A 173 2.37 -6.64 -9.74
N TYR A 174 1.75 -6.47 -10.93
CA TYR A 174 0.31 -6.26 -11.04
C TYR A 174 -0.48 -7.48 -10.59
N THR A 175 -0.06 -8.68 -10.99
CA THR A 175 -0.70 -9.95 -10.58
C THR A 175 -0.65 -10.15 -9.07
N LEU A 176 0.48 -9.82 -8.42
CA LEU A 176 0.60 -9.91 -6.96
C LEU A 176 -0.31 -8.89 -6.26
N ALA A 177 -0.37 -7.65 -6.77
CA ALA A 177 -1.22 -6.59 -6.22
C ALA A 177 -2.71 -6.93 -6.38
N ASP A 178 -3.12 -7.32 -7.58
CA ASP A 178 -4.49 -7.74 -7.90
C ASP A 178 -4.95 -8.90 -7.01
N ALA A 179 -4.12 -9.95 -6.91
CA ALA A 179 -4.43 -11.11 -6.08
C ALA A 179 -4.53 -10.78 -4.57
N ALA A 180 -3.72 -9.85 -4.07
CA ALA A 180 -3.77 -9.43 -2.67
C ALA A 180 -5.05 -8.63 -2.37
N LEU A 181 -5.41 -7.69 -3.25
CA LEU A 181 -6.67 -6.95 -3.16
C LEU A 181 -7.89 -7.88 -3.27
N ALA A 182 -7.87 -8.84 -4.22
CA ALA A 182 -8.94 -9.82 -4.39
C ALA A 182 -9.13 -10.75 -3.18
N ARG A 183 -8.11 -10.90 -2.34
CA ARG A 183 -8.13 -11.71 -1.11
C ARG A 183 -8.41 -10.89 0.14
N GLY A 184 -8.90 -9.65 0.00
CA GLY A 184 -9.39 -8.81 1.09
C GLY A 184 -8.38 -7.82 1.68
N GLN A 185 -7.21 -7.64 1.06
CA GLN A 185 -6.38 -6.49 1.38
C GLN A 185 -7.06 -5.25 0.82
N LYS A 186 -7.58 -4.35 1.66
CA LYS A 186 -8.31 -3.15 1.20
C LYS A 186 -7.44 -2.23 0.37
N GLU A 187 -6.20 -2.03 0.83
CA GLU A 187 -5.18 -1.21 0.18
C GLU A 187 -3.78 -1.70 0.57
N PHE A 188 -2.80 -1.48 -0.28
CA PHE A 188 -1.41 -1.75 0.04
C PHE A 188 -0.58 -0.48 0.08
N GLN A 189 0.42 -0.47 0.96
CA GLN A 189 1.32 0.66 1.11
C GLN A 189 2.43 0.60 0.07
N VAL A 190 2.78 1.78 -0.50
CA VAL A 190 3.94 1.99 -1.36
C VAL A 190 4.80 3.08 -0.74
N HIS A 191 5.95 2.70 -0.20
CA HIS A 191 6.89 3.63 0.40
C HIS A 191 8.01 3.95 -0.58
N ILE A 192 8.24 5.22 -0.83
CA ILE A 192 9.21 5.69 -1.83
C ILE A 192 10.28 6.51 -1.14
N PHE A 193 11.52 6.03 -1.23
CA PHE A 193 12.69 6.60 -0.58
C PHE A 193 13.74 7.06 -1.59
N PRO A 194 14.53 8.09 -1.26
CA PRO A 194 15.66 8.49 -2.11
C PRO A 194 16.70 7.40 -2.26
N PHE A 195 16.99 6.72 -1.17
CA PHE A 195 17.94 5.63 -1.01
C PHE A 195 17.60 4.85 0.27
N ARG A 196 18.29 3.74 0.56
CA ARG A 196 18.14 3.05 1.85
C ARG A 196 18.61 3.98 2.98
N LEU A 197 17.66 4.36 3.87
CA LEU A 197 17.87 5.42 4.88
C LEU A 197 18.70 4.94 6.08
N THR A 198 19.81 4.26 5.80
CA THR A 198 20.81 3.90 6.83
C THR A 198 21.55 5.14 7.33
N PRO A 199 22.08 5.13 8.57
CA PRO A 199 22.86 6.26 9.08
C PRO A 199 24.03 6.66 8.17
N GLY A 200 24.75 5.69 7.59
CA GLY A 200 25.86 5.94 6.67
C GLY A 200 25.43 6.62 5.39
N ASN A 201 24.33 6.16 4.77
CA ASN A 201 23.80 6.79 3.56
C ASN A 201 23.32 8.22 3.84
N LEU A 202 22.61 8.45 4.94
CA LEU A 202 22.16 9.79 5.32
C LEU A 202 23.33 10.76 5.56
N ALA A 203 24.41 10.28 6.16
CA ALA A 203 25.59 11.10 6.40
C ALA A 203 26.18 11.70 5.11
N LEU A 204 26.07 11.00 3.97
CA LEU A 204 26.53 11.47 2.66
C LEU A 204 25.71 12.66 2.14
N TYR A 205 24.53 12.89 2.66
CA TYR A 205 23.58 13.90 2.17
C TYR A 205 23.22 14.96 3.20
N ARG A 206 24.06 15.17 4.23
CA ARG A 206 23.79 16.16 5.31
C ARG A 206 23.58 17.58 4.80
N SER A 207 24.22 17.95 3.71
CA SER A 207 24.09 19.27 3.08
C SER A 207 22.90 19.38 2.12
N SER A 208 22.15 18.31 1.89
CA SER A 208 20.98 18.35 1.04
C SER A 208 19.87 19.18 1.65
N ARG A 209 19.21 20.02 0.84
CA ARG A 209 18.00 20.74 1.26
C ARG A 209 16.84 19.81 1.69
N TRP A 210 16.93 18.52 1.33
CA TRP A 210 15.93 17.51 1.65
C TRP A 210 16.28 16.69 2.91
N TYR A 211 17.39 17.00 3.57
CA TYR A 211 17.90 16.20 4.69
C TYR A 211 16.85 16.03 5.80
N GLU A 212 16.19 17.12 6.24
CA GLU A 212 15.16 17.07 7.28
C GLU A 212 13.92 16.26 6.83
N PHE A 213 13.54 16.36 5.56
CA PHE A 213 12.46 15.53 5.01
C PHE A 213 12.86 14.04 5.04
N TRP A 214 14.07 13.72 4.66
CA TRP A 214 14.57 12.34 4.71
C TRP A 214 14.75 11.80 6.12
N LEU A 215 15.08 12.62 7.10
CA LEU A 215 15.04 12.24 8.53
C LEU A 215 13.62 11.90 8.98
N ASN A 216 12.62 12.62 8.49
CA ASN A 216 11.23 12.27 8.77
C ASN A 216 10.83 10.95 8.08
N LEU A 217 11.19 10.74 6.80
CA LEU A 217 10.96 9.46 6.13
C LEU A 217 11.65 8.29 6.85
N LYS A 218 12.84 8.53 7.41
CA LYS A 218 13.62 7.52 8.12
C LYS A 218 12.87 6.90 9.29
N GLN A 219 12.03 7.65 9.99
CA GLN A 219 11.25 7.12 11.10
C GLN A 219 10.36 5.94 10.66
N GLY A 220 9.60 6.11 9.56
CA GLY A 220 8.80 5.02 9.00
C GLY A 220 9.65 3.89 8.39
N TYR A 221 10.79 4.23 7.79
CA TYR A 221 11.74 3.25 7.27
C TYR A 221 12.27 2.35 8.39
N ASP A 222 12.76 2.91 9.50
CA ASP A 222 13.33 2.18 10.63
C ASP A 222 12.29 1.29 11.33
N LEU A 223 11.04 1.76 11.43
CA LEU A 223 9.96 0.96 11.97
C LEU A 223 9.75 -0.32 11.16
N PHE A 224 9.71 -0.22 9.83
CA PHE A 224 9.61 -1.42 9.00
C PHE A 224 10.86 -2.32 9.12
N GLU A 225 12.06 -1.74 9.14
CA GLU A 225 13.28 -2.55 9.30
C GLU A 225 13.29 -3.33 10.63
N THR A 226 12.75 -2.75 11.69
CA THR A 226 12.71 -3.36 13.01
C THR A 226 11.63 -4.44 13.14
N TYR A 227 10.41 -4.12 12.69
CA TYR A 227 9.24 -4.96 12.99
C TYR A 227 8.79 -5.82 11.83
N ARG A 228 9.24 -5.51 10.61
CA ARG A 228 8.77 -6.15 9.36
C ARG A 228 7.25 -6.03 9.18
N LEU A 229 6.69 -4.94 9.69
CA LEU A 229 5.30 -4.53 9.51
C LEU A 229 5.29 -3.09 8.98
N PRO A 230 4.58 -2.80 7.89
CA PRO A 230 4.41 -1.43 7.43
C PRO A 230 3.79 -0.58 8.55
N PRO A 231 4.36 0.57 8.91
CA PRO A 231 3.80 1.43 9.96
C PRO A 231 2.46 2.02 9.51
N LYS A 232 1.59 2.34 10.47
CA LYS A 232 0.50 3.28 10.22
C LYS A 232 1.11 4.67 10.04
N VAL A 233 0.75 5.35 8.95
CA VAL A 233 1.27 6.66 8.58
C VAL A 233 0.14 7.67 8.63
N GLU A 234 0.37 8.75 9.34
CA GLU A 234 -0.53 9.90 9.44
C GLU A 234 0.25 11.19 9.17
N VAL A 235 -0.44 12.29 8.97
CA VAL A 235 0.17 13.62 8.80
C VAL A 235 -0.34 14.55 9.88
N SER A 236 0.58 15.12 10.64
CA SER A 236 0.27 16.13 11.67
C SER A 236 1.34 17.20 11.63
N ASN A 237 0.93 18.47 11.76
CA ASN A 237 1.83 19.61 11.72
C ASN A 237 2.80 19.59 10.52
N ARG A 238 2.30 19.21 9.35
CA ARG A 238 3.07 19.10 8.09
C ARG A 238 4.24 18.10 8.16
N ARG A 239 4.15 17.09 9.02
CA ARG A 239 5.13 16.00 9.13
C ARG A 239 4.44 14.66 9.09
N TYR A 240 5.09 13.66 8.56
CA TYR A 240 4.67 12.28 8.77
C TYR A 240 4.83 11.91 10.25
N VAL A 241 3.79 11.29 10.79
CA VAL A 241 3.77 10.71 12.14
C VAL A 241 3.48 9.23 11.99
N PHE A 242 4.18 8.41 12.74
CA PHE A 242 4.12 6.97 12.62
C PHE A 242 3.68 6.32 13.93
N SER A 243 2.83 5.30 13.79
CA SER A 243 2.48 4.43 14.91
C SER A 243 2.55 2.96 14.47
N HIS A 244 2.73 2.07 15.47
CA HIS A 244 2.66 0.64 15.23
C HIS A 244 1.21 0.17 15.21
N HIS A 245 0.88 -0.75 14.29
CA HIS A 245 -0.20 -1.68 14.54
C HIS A 245 0.31 -2.68 15.58
N TYR A 246 0.10 -2.39 16.85
CA TYR A 246 0.23 -3.40 17.89
C TYR A 246 -0.96 -4.35 17.67
N ASP A 247 -0.73 -5.51 17.07
CA ASP A 247 -1.72 -6.56 17.03
C ASP A 247 -1.85 -7.08 18.48
N GLN A 248 -2.94 -6.72 19.15
CA GLN A 248 -3.22 -7.15 20.52
C GLN A 248 -3.29 -8.69 20.65
N SER A 249 -3.35 -9.42 19.52
CA SER A 249 -3.31 -10.88 19.50
C SER A 249 -1.94 -11.46 19.86
N ILE A 250 -0.83 -10.70 19.76
CA ILE A 250 0.52 -11.15 20.12
C ILE A 250 0.80 -10.90 21.62
N ALA A 251 0.08 -10.01 22.27
CA ALA A 251 0.25 -9.70 23.70
C ALA A 251 -0.26 -10.81 24.65
N GLN A 252 -0.90 -11.85 24.13
CA GLN A 252 -1.41 -12.98 24.94
C GLN A 252 -0.46 -14.19 24.97
N ILE A 253 0.69 -14.12 24.32
CA ILE A 253 1.75 -15.12 24.46
C ILE A 253 2.85 -14.47 25.31
N GLY A 254 2.54 -14.31 26.60
CA GLY A 254 3.52 -13.98 27.63
C GLY A 254 4.39 -15.21 27.94
N PRO A 255 5.55 -14.99 28.60
CA PRO A 255 6.59 -16.00 28.81
C PRO A 255 6.13 -17.22 29.57
#